data_7bc9e048c281e6aab6751aa6ac3fe172
#
_entry.id   7bc9e048c281e6aab6751aa6ac3fe172
#
_cell.length_a   1.000
_cell.length_b   1.000
_cell.length_c   1.000
_cell.angle_alpha   90.00
_cell.angle_beta   90.00
_cell.angle_gamma   90.00
#
_symmetry.space_group_name_H-M   'P 1'
#
loop_
_entity.id
_entity.type
_entity.pdbx_description
1 polymer ?
#
loop_
_entity_poly.entity_id
_entity_poly.type
_entity_poly.pdbx_seq_one_letter_code
_entity_poly.pdbx_strand_id
1 'polypeptide(L)'
;MLWGAASSNAWAFDNSLAVKTLLQKAKADLVFVKGGTFKMGDFGPETTRDKLPYVPSYGYGSPAHEVQLDSFSISKFKVTYEDFDAYTDALSKPRIATLRIDSKYRKVPNTPAGVNWQEAKDYCLWLGKVSGLPFDLPTEAQWEYAARSRGKFVPYATNNGKYEEGRNVASYEQKQEMMRGVSSPQVYPIGKFPPNPLGLYDMASNGTDWVNDWFSENYYAHSPRKNPRGPETGTEKVRRGIATDYVTALAMYRQKQAPQVKPSTLDDGTIISDRHPNNGFRCVVNSPSKVLP
;
A
#
# COMPACT_ATOMS: atom_id res chain seq x y z
N MET A 1 -0.33 34.59 43.02
CA MET A 1 0.28 33.33 42.60
C MET A 1 -0.83 32.38 42.18
N LEU A 2 -1.08 32.26 40.92
CA LEU A 2 -2.05 31.30 40.35
C LEU A 2 -1.24 30.32 39.49
N TRP A 3 -1.11 29.11 39.96
CA TRP A 3 -0.50 28.01 39.22
C TRP A 3 -1.50 27.53 38.17
N GLY A 4 -1.21 27.74 36.91
CA GLY A 4 -1.91 27.13 35.81
C GLY A 4 -1.59 25.63 35.73
N ALA A 5 -2.58 24.79 35.94
CA ALA A 5 -2.49 23.35 35.72
C ALA A 5 -2.34 23.10 34.21
N ALA A 6 -1.16 22.65 33.79
CA ALA A 6 -0.96 22.11 32.46
C ALA A 6 -1.78 20.81 32.37
N SER A 7 -2.83 20.79 31.58
CA SER A 7 -3.58 19.59 31.24
C SER A 7 -2.70 18.70 30.38
N SER A 8 -2.13 17.68 31.01
CA SER A 8 -1.52 16.55 30.31
C SER A 8 -2.65 15.78 29.59
N ASN A 9 -2.84 16.02 28.31
CA ASN A 9 -3.60 15.14 27.45
C ASN A 9 -2.83 13.81 27.32
N ALA A 10 -2.89 13.01 28.38
CA ALA A 10 -2.57 11.60 28.29
C ALA A 10 -3.66 10.95 27.41
N TRP A 11 -3.31 10.63 26.18
CA TRP A 11 -4.16 9.81 25.31
C TRP A 11 -4.41 8.50 26.06
N ALA A 12 -5.60 8.33 26.60
CA ALA A 12 -6.03 7.05 27.13
C ALA A 12 -5.98 6.06 25.96
N PHE A 13 -5.05 5.12 26.02
CA PHE A 13 -5.02 4.02 25.04
C PHE A 13 -6.33 3.26 25.20
N ASP A 14 -7.15 3.28 24.16
CA ASP A 14 -8.35 2.46 24.14
C ASP A 14 -7.92 0.98 24.14
N ASN A 15 -8.03 0.36 25.30
CA ASN A 15 -7.74 -1.05 25.55
C ASN A 15 -8.93 -1.95 25.13
N SER A 16 -9.79 -1.44 24.24
CA SER A 16 -10.96 -2.17 23.76
C SER A 16 -10.58 -3.50 23.13
N LEU A 17 -11.50 -4.43 23.15
CA LEU A 17 -11.35 -5.74 22.51
C LEU A 17 -11.06 -5.57 21.01
N ALA A 18 -11.66 -4.57 20.36
CA ALA A 18 -11.46 -4.27 18.95
C ALA A 18 -10.01 -3.90 18.63
N VAL A 19 -9.38 -3.02 19.44
CA VAL A 19 -7.98 -2.64 19.29
C VAL A 19 -7.05 -3.84 19.52
N LYS A 20 -7.31 -4.65 20.55
CA LYS A 20 -6.52 -5.87 20.82
C LYS A 20 -6.60 -6.86 19.66
N THR A 21 -7.81 -7.09 19.14
CA THR A 21 -8.03 -7.98 17.98
C THR A 21 -7.30 -7.46 16.74
N LEU A 22 -7.39 -6.16 16.45
CA LEU A 22 -6.68 -5.53 15.35
C LEU A 22 -5.17 -5.68 15.48
N LEU A 23 -4.60 -5.46 16.68
CA LEU A 23 -3.17 -5.61 16.93
C LEU A 23 -2.69 -7.05 16.77
N GLN A 24 -3.46 -8.02 17.27
CA GLN A 24 -3.16 -9.44 17.08
C GLN A 24 -3.17 -9.81 15.59
N LYS A 25 -4.21 -9.39 14.86
CA LYS A 25 -4.30 -9.58 13.42
C LYS A 25 -3.12 -8.92 12.69
N ALA A 26 -2.84 -7.64 12.98
CA ALA A 26 -1.75 -6.90 12.34
C ALA A 26 -0.38 -7.58 12.54
N LYS A 27 -0.10 -8.11 13.73
CA LYS A 27 1.13 -8.87 14.00
C LYS A 27 1.15 -10.22 13.30
N ALA A 28 0.05 -10.99 13.34
CA ALA A 28 -0.06 -12.30 12.71
C ALA A 28 0.04 -12.23 11.17
N ASP A 29 -0.33 -11.09 10.59
CA ASP A 29 -0.28 -10.83 9.16
C ASP A 29 1.08 -10.30 8.67
N LEU A 30 2.07 -10.15 9.56
CA LEU A 30 3.41 -9.72 9.16
C LEU A 30 4.22 -10.85 8.51
N VAL A 31 4.74 -10.58 7.33
CA VAL A 31 5.71 -11.43 6.63
C VAL A 31 7.10 -10.84 6.81
N PHE A 32 8.01 -11.59 7.39
CA PHE A 32 9.41 -11.17 7.53
C PHE A 32 10.13 -11.27 6.20
N VAL A 33 10.74 -10.17 5.77
CA VAL A 33 11.52 -10.05 4.55
C VAL A 33 12.98 -9.82 4.93
N LYS A 34 13.81 -10.86 4.77
CA LYS A 34 15.25 -10.73 4.99
C LYS A 34 15.84 -9.73 3.99
N GLY A 35 16.57 -8.76 4.49
CA GLY A 35 17.25 -7.75 3.69
C GLY A 35 18.24 -8.33 2.68
N GLY A 36 18.74 -7.48 1.81
CA GLY A 36 19.70 -7.83 0.77
C GLY A 36 19.81 -6.75 -0.28
N THR A 37 20.58 -7.06 -1.33
CA THR A 37 20.80 -6.16 -2.46
C THR A 37 19.98 -6.63 -3.66
N PHE A 38 19.40 -5.68 -4.39
CA PHE A 38 18.66 -5.95 -5.62
C PHE A 38 18.77 -4.79 -6.60
N LYS A 39 18.38 -5.03 -7.82
CA LYS A 39 18.24 -3.99 -8.83
C LYS A 39 16.80 -3.47 -8.83
N MET A 40 16.60 -2.26 -8.31
CA MET A 40 15.32 -1.56 -8.27
C MET A 40 15.07 -0.86 -9.59
N GLY A 41 13.81 -0.84 -10.03
CA GLY A 41 13.39 -0.20 -11.29
C GLY A 41 13.27 -1.18 -12.44
N ASP A 42 13.19 -0.64 -13.65
CA ASP A 42 12.96 -1.43 -14.87
C ASP A 42 14.20 -2.18 -15.33
N PHE A 43 14.21 -3.46 -15.08
CA PHE A 43 15.26 -4.40 -15.47
C PHE A 43 15.05 -5.03 -16.86
N GLY A 44 14.08 -4.55 -17.64
CA GLY A 44 13.81 -5.02 -19.00
C GLY A 44 15.08 -5.06 -19.87
N PRO A 45 15.88 -3.98 -19.91
CA PRO A 45 17.12 -3.96 -20.70
C PRO A 45 18.12 -5.08 -20.39
N GLU A 46 18.00 -5.72 -19.23
CA GLU A 46 18.90 -6.79 -18.79
C GLU A 46 18.33 -8.19 -19.06
N THR A 47 17.03 -8.30 -19.18
CA THR A 47 16.33 -9.60 -19.20
C THR A 47 15.54 -9.86 -20.48
N THR A 48 15.15 -8.83 -21.21
CA THR A 48 14.46 -9.00 -22.50
C THR A 48 15.46 -9.24 -23.61
N ARG A 49 15.06 -10.05 -24.62
CA ARG A 49 15.89 -10.39 -25.77
C ARG A 49 16.39 -9.14 -26.52
N ASP A 50 15.51 -8.16 -26.68
CA ASP A 50 15.77 -6.95 -27.47
C ASP A 50 16.27 -5.79 -26.60
N LYS A 51 16.59 -6.07 -25.33
CA LYS A 51 17.04 -5.09 -24.33
C LYS A 51 16.08 -3.91 -24.14
N LEU A 52 14.79 -4.16 -24.39
CA LEU A 52 13.74 -3.16 -24.24
C LEU A 52 13.23 -3.09 -22.78
N PRO A 53 12.84 -1.90 -22.31
CA PRO A 53 12.20 -1.75 -21.02
C PRO A 53 10.83 -2.45 -21.00
N TYR A 54 10.42 -2.95 -19.83
CA TYR A 54 9.06 -3.41 -19.59
C TYR A 54 8.09 -2.27 -19.42
N VAL A 55 8.54 -1.19 -18.74
CA VAL A 55 7.70 -0.07 -18.36
C VAL A 55 7.82 1.02 -19.43
N PRO A 56 6.70 1.48 -20.01
CA PRO A 56 6.72 2.66 -20.87
C PRO A 56 7.32 3.88 -20.17
N SER A 57 7.84 4.86 -20.92
CA SER A 57 8.49 6.05 -20.36
C SER A 57 7.65 6.78 -19.31
N TYR A 58 6.33 6.82 -19.50
CA TYR A 58 5.39 7.41 -18.55
C TYR A 58 5.20 6.61 -17.25
N GLY A 59 5.74 5.40 -17.16
CA GLY A 59 5.70 4.57 -15.94
C GLY A 59 6.86 4.81 -14.98
N TYR A 60 7.77 5.73 -15.30
CA TYR A 60 8.83 6.27 -14.43
C TYR A 60 9.74 5.23 -13.75
N GLY A 61 9.89 4.04 -14.32
CA GLY A 61 10.66 2.93 -13.73
C GLY A 61 12.18 2.98 -14.00
N SER A 62 12.71 4.00 -14.65
CA SER A 62 14.10 4.09 -15.09
C SER A 62 14.88 5.24 -14.44
N PRO A 63 16.21 5.14 -14.38
CA PRO A 63 17.05 3.95 -14.67
C PRO A 63 16.95 2.91 -13.55
N ALA A 64 17.14 1.63 -13.91
CA ALA A 64 17.33 0.60 -12.90
C ALA A 64 18.65 0.82 -12.17
N HIS A 65 18.66 0.68 -10.84
CA HIS A 65 19.81 0.97 -9.99
C HIS A 65 19.93 -0.02 -8.82
N GLU A 66 21.12 -0.13 -8.27
CA GLU A 66 21.37 -1.04 -7.16
C GLU A 66 20.90 -0.45 -5.84
N VAL A 67 20.08 -1.21 -5.08
CA VAL A 67 19.58 -0.86 -3.76
C VAL A 67 19.88 -1.97 -2.77
N GLN A 68 20.34 -1.60 -1.59
CA GLN A 68 20.55 -2.48 -0.43
C GLN A 68 19.53 -2.12 0.66
N LEU A 69 18.78 -3.11 1.13
CA LEU A 69 17.81 -2.95 2.21
C LEU A 69 18.21 -3.74 3.44
N ASP A 70 17.98 -3.16 4.61
CA ASP A 70 17.94 -3.90 5.86
C ASP A 70 16.68 -4.80 5.91
N SER A 71 16.62 -5.77 6.81
CA SER A 71 15.46 -6.62 7.01
C SER A 71 14.28 -5.82 7.56
N PHE A 72 13.07 -6.23 7.22
CA PHE A 72 11.82 -5.63 7.70
C PHE A 72 10.70 -6.66 7.68
N SER A 73 9.57 -6.35 8.27
CA SER A 73 8.34 -7.13 8.08
C SER A 73 7.30 -6.28 7.36
N ILE A 74 6.47 -6.89 6.52
CA ILE A 74 5.43 -6.20 5.75
C ILE A 74 4.10 -6.94 5.90
N SER A 75 2.99 -6.21 5.99
CA SER A 75 1.65 -6.80 6.06
C SER A 75 1.35 -7.60 4.80
N LYS A 76 0.94 -8.86 4.95
CA LYS A 76 0.61 -9.75 3.81
C LYS A 76 -0.61 -9.27 3.03
N PHE A 77 -1.51 -8.52 3.68
CA PHE A 77 -2.71 -7.94 3.08
C PHE A 77 -2.69 -6.43 3.12
N LYS A 78 -3.54 -5.82 2.29
CA LYS A 78 -3.92 -4.41 2.43
C LYS A 78 -4.79 -4.24 3.68
N VAL A 79 -4.80 -3.02 4.26
CA VAL A 79 -5.70 -2.65 5.35
C VAL A 79 -7.13 -2.58 4.82
N THR A 80 -8.08 -3.21 5.52
CA THR A 80 -9.50 -3.21 5.14
C THR A 80 -10.27 -2.06 5.79
N TYR A 81 -11.51 -1.81 5.32
CA TYR A 81 -12.39 -0.83 5.98
C TYR A 81 -12.65 -1.19 7.45
N GLU A 82 -12.81 -2.48 7.77
CA GLU A 82 -13.03 -2.93 9.13
C GLU A 82 -11.81 -2.64 10.03
N ASP A 83 -10.59 -2.87 9.51
CA ASP A 83 -9.35 -2.55 10.22
C ASP A 83 -9.22 -1.05 10.45
N PHE A 84 -9.56 -0.24 9.43
CA PHE A 84 -9.48 1.21 9.51
C PHE A 84 -10.56 1.79 10.43
N ASP A 85 -11.75 1.18 10.48
CA ASP A 85 -12.82 1.55 11.41
C ASP A 85 -12.41 1.34 12.87
N ALA A 86 -11.77 0.19 13.18
CA ALA A 86 -11.27 -0.05 14.53
C ALA A 86 -10.27 1.05 14.98
N TYR A 87 -9.47 1.57 14.05
CA TYR A 87 -8.58 2.71 14.30
C TYR A 87 -9.34 4.02 14.50
N THR A 88 -10.30 4.34 13.62
CA THR A 88 -11.06 5.60 13.74
C THR A 88 -11.94 5.61 14.98
N ASP A 89 -12.58 4.49 15.30
CA ASP A 89 -13.40 4.33 16.48
C ASP A 89 -12.57 4.49 17.79
N ALA A 90 -11.36 3.89 17.82
CA ALA A 90 -10.45 4.03 18.96
C ALA A 90 -9.99 5.47 19.22
N LEU A 91 -10.03 6.31 18.20
CA LEU A 91 -9.67 7.73 18.28
C LEU A 91 -10.89 8.66 18.29
N SER A 92 -12.10 8.12 18.35
CA SER A 92 -13.36 8.89 18.22
C SER A 92 -13.38 9.78 16.98
N LYS A 93 -12.76 9.30 15.87
CA LYS A 93 -12.76 9.95 14.55
C LYS A 93 -13.93 9.46 13.70
N PRO A 94 -14.45 10.29 12.79
CA PRO A 94 -15.44 9.83 11.81
C PRO A 94 -14.89 8.70 10.93
N ARG A 95 -15.74 7.70 10.66
CA ARG A 95 -15.42 6.65 9.69
C ARG A 95 -15.34 7.23 8.29
N ILE A 96 -14.43 6.67 7.47
CA ILE A 96 -14.20 7.11 6.07
C ILE A 96 -15.18 6.44 5.10
N ALA A 97 -15.20 6.93 3.85
CA ALA A 97 -15.96 6.34 2.74
C ALA A 97 -17.44 6.12 3.06
N THR A 98 -18.07 7.08 3.72
CA THR A 98 -19.51 7.04 4.06
C THR A 98 -20.41 7.67 2.99
N LEU A 99 -19.81 8.30 1.96
CA LEU A 99 -20.53 8.91 0.86
C LEU A 99 -21.10 7.86 -0.11
N ARG A 100 -22.15 8.24 -0.86
CA ARG A 100 -22.98 7.34 -1.67
C ARG A 100 -22.22 6.39 -2.59
N ILE A 101 -21.14 6.84 -3.24
CA ILE A 101 -20.35 6.02 -4.17
C ILE A 101 -19.47 5.03 -3.38
N ASP A 102 -18.72 5.55 -2.42
CA ASP A 102 -17.73 4.77 -1.67
C ASP A 102 -18.37 3.84 -0.63
N SER A 103 -19.56 4.21 -0.12
CA SER A 103 -20.29 3.42 0.87
C SER A 103 -20.64 2.01 0.39
N LYS A 104 -20.74 1.79 -0.92
CA LYS A 104 -21.02 0.45 -1.48
C LYS A 104 -19.86 -0.51 -1.27
N TYR A 105 -18.62 -0.03 -1.40
CA TYR A 105 -17.42 -0.83 -1.16
C TYR A 105 -17.32 -1.31 0.29
N ARG A 106 -17.70 -0.44 1.25
CA ARG A 106 -17.70 -0.78 2.68
C ARG A 106 -18.69 -1.89 3.06
N LYS A 107 -19.73 -2.12 2.25
CA LYS A 107 -20.74 -3.17 2.50
C LYS A 107 -20.24 -4.57 2.18
N VAL A 108 -19.14 -4.68 1.44
CA VAL A 108 -18.53 -5.97 1.11
C VAL A 108 -17.37 -6.22 2.06
N PRO A 109 -17.46 -7.25 2.91
CA PRO A 109 -16.44 -7.54 3.92
C PRO A 109 -15.06 -7.76 3.33
N ASN A 110 -14.03 -7.39 4.09
CA ASN A 110 -12.63 -7.50 3.69
C ASN A 110 -12.25 -6.70 2.43
N THR A 111 -12.99 -5.66 2.08
CA THR A 111 -12.62 -4.74 1.00
C THR A 111 -11.50 -3.80 1.47
N PRO A 112 -10.45 -3.57 0.67
CA PRO A 112 -9.39 -2.61 0.99
C PRO A 112 -9.94 -1.22 1.28
N ALA A 113 -9.44 -0.57 2.32
CA ALA A 113 -9.78 0.81 2.66
C ALA A 113 -9.16 1.78 1.66
N GLY A 114 -9.99 2.58 0.98
CA GLY A 114 -9.54 3.69 0.16
C GLY A 114 -9.32 4.93 1.01
N VAL A 115 -8.08 5.40 1.10
CA VAL A 115 -7.66 6.50 1.98
C VAL A 115 -6.72 7.46 1.25
N ASN A 116 -6.55 8.68 1.76
CA ASN A 116 -5.44 9.53 1.33
C ASN A 116 -4.11 9.10 2.00
N TRP A 117 -3.00 9.63 1.49
CA TRP A 117 -1.68 9.25 1.99
C TRP A 117 -1.50 9.55 3.48
N GLN A 118 -1.98 10.71 3.96
CA GLN A 118 -1.83 11.09 5.36
C GLN A 118 -2.60 10.15 6.30
N GLU A 119 -3.80 9.76 5.91
CA GLU A 119 -4.62 8.79 6.65
C GLU A 119 -3.94 7.41 6.73
N ALA A 120 -3.35 6.95 5.61
CA ALA A 120 -2.58 5.71 5.57
C ALA A 120 -1.35 5.77 6.50
N LYS A 121 -0.63 6.89 6.45
CA LYS A 121 0.55 7.15 7.31
C LYS A 121 0.17 7.16 8.78
N ASP A 122 -0.87 7.92 9.13
CA ASP A 122 -1.36 8.06 10.51
C ASP A 122 -1.81 6.71 11.10
N TYR A 123 -2.47 5.88 10.31
CA TYR A 123 -2.86 4.53 10.72
C TYR A 123 -1.65 3.66 11.07
N CYS A 124 -0.64 3.58 10.17
CA CYS A 124 0.55 2.77 10.44
C CYS A 124 1.33 3.29 11.66
N LEU A 125 1.49 4.61 11.81
CA LEU A 125 2.13 5.21 12.98
C LEU A 125 1.35 4.98 14.27
N TRP A 126 0.00 5.00 14.21
CA TRP A 126 -0.84 4.67 15.36
C TRP A 126 -0.66 3.20 15.78
N LEU A 127 -0.64 2.26 14.82
CA LEU A 127 -0.29 0.86 15.11
C LEU A 127 1.06 0.77 15.82
N GLY A 128 2.04 1.54 15.36
CA GLY A 128 3.36 1.64 15.99
C GLY A 128 3.26 2.08 17.46
N LYS A 129 2.52 3.14 17.70
CA LYS A 129 2.33 3.70 19.03
C LYS A 129 1.66 2.73 20.01
N VAL A 130 0.60 2.04 19.56
CA VAL A 130 -0.16 1.13 20.45
C VAL A 130 0.48 -0.25 20.61
N SER A 131 1.32 -0.68 19.66
CA SER A 131 2.02 -1.97 19.71
C SER A 131 3.44 -1.89 20.29
N GLY A 132 4.05 -0.69 20.35
CA GLY A 132 5.46 -0.52 20.68
C GLY A 132 6.42 -0.98 19.58
N LEU A 133 5.95 -1.26 18.37
CA LEU A 133 6.73 -1.70 17.21
C LEU A 133 6.93 -0.56 16.22
N PRO A 134 8.05 -0.50 15.48
CA PRO A 134 8.30 0.58 14.52
C PRO A 134 7.50 0.40 13.22
N PHE A 135 6.16 0.45 13.32
CA PHE A 135 5.26 0.45 12.17
C PHE A 135 5.35 1.75 11.38
N ASP A 136 5.32 1.64 10.07
CA ASP A 136 5.28 2.76 9.13
C ASP A 136 4.67 2.32 7.79
N LEU A 137 4.48 3.26 6.85
CA LEU A 137 4.29 2.91 5.44
C LEU A 137 5.60 2.33 4.88
N PRO A 138 5.55 1.37 3.94
CA PRO A 138 6.75 0.89 3.26
C PRO A 138 7.40 2.05 2.50
N THR A 139 8.74 2.05 2.41
CA THR A 139 9.39 2.82 1.36
C THR A 139 9.11 2.19 -0.01
N GLU A 140 9.24 2.96 -1.06
CA GLU A 140 9.07 2.45 -2.43
C GLU A 140 10.00 1.25 -2.70
N ALA A 141 11.24 1.33 -2.22
CA ALA A 141 12.21 0.26 -2.35
C ALA A 141 11.83 -1.01 -1.57
N GLN A 142 11.32 -0.87 -0.34
CA GLN A 142 10.82 -2.01 0.45
C GLN A 142 9.64 -2.67 -0.25
N TRP A 143 8.70 -1.88 -0.78
CA TRP A 143 7.54 -2.38 -1.50
C TRP A 143 7.97 -3.20 -2.74
N GLU A 144 8.84 -2.64 -3.62
CA GLU A 144 9.28 -3.32 -4.83
C GLU A 144 10.11 -4.58 -4.52
N TYR A 145 11.00 -4.51 -3.53
CA TYR A 145 11.78 -5.66 -3.09
C TYR A 145 10.89 -6.82 -2.65
N ALA A 146 9.87 -6.53 -1.85
CA ALA A 146 8.90 -7.51 -1.38
C ALA A 146 7.99 -8.03 -2.51
N ALA A 147 7.49 -7.14 -3.37
CA ALA A 147 6.66 -7.49 -4.53
C ALA A 147 7.37 -8.49 -5.45
N ARG A 148 8.65 -8.28 -5.69
CA ARG A 148 9.52 -9.12 -6.52
C ARG A 148 10.21 -10.25 -5.74
N SER A 149 9.62 -10.66 -4.61
CA SER A 149 10.11 -11.79 -3.80
C SER A 149 11.60 -11.71 -3.49
N ARG A 150 12.00 -10.61 -2.85
CA ARG A 150 13.36 -10.18 -2.56
C ARG A 150 14.15 -9.79 -3.81
N GLY A 151 13.51 -8.99 -4.66
CA GLY A 151 14.15 -8.34 -5.80
C GLY A 151 14.51 -9.27 -6.96
N LYS A 152 13.84 -10.41 -7.10
CA LYS A 152 14.01 -11.28 -8.27
C LYS A 152 13.62 -10.56 -9.57
N PHE A 153 14.19 -10.97 -10.68
CA PHE A 153 13.83 -10.46 -12.00
C PHE A 153 12.51 -11.07 -12.49
N VAL A 154 11.43 -10.69 -11.80
CA VAL A 154 10.05 -11.08 -12.16
C VAL A 154 9.23 -9.81 -12.42
N PRO A 155 8.58 -9.70 -13.58
CA PRO A 155 7.86 -8.47 -13.93
C PRO A 155 6.57 -8.28 -13.13
N TYR A 156 5.91 -9.35 -12.71
CA TYR A 156 4.65 -9.29 -11.98
C TYR A 156 4.76 -9.89 -10.58
N ALA A 157 4.18 -9.21 -9.60
CA ALA A 157 4.17 -9.63 -8.20
C ALA A 157 3.09 -10.69 -7.91
N THR A 158 3.03 -11.73 -8.73
CA THR A 158 2.11 -12.86 -8.66
C THR A 158 2.82 -14.13 -8.17
N ASN A 159 2.08 -15.21 -7.99
CA ASN A 159 2.62 -16.49 -7.53
C ASN A 159 3.66 -17.11 -8.45
N ASN A 160 3.63 -16.79 -9.75
CA ASN A 160 4.53 -17.34 -10.77
C ASN A 160 5.27 -16.28 -11.60
N GLY A 161 5.14 -15.00 -11.25
CA GLY A 161 5.79 -13.88 -11.93
C GLY A 161 5.16 -13.50 -13.28
N LYS A 162 3.99 -14.06 -13.64
CA LYS A 162 3.24 -13.79 -14.88
C LYS A 162 1.93 -13.08 -14.57
N TYR A 163 1.41 -12.33 -15.52
CA TYR A 163 0.07 -11.77 -15.48
C TYR A 163 -0.89 -12.76 -16.14
N GLU A 164 -1.78 -13.35 -15.37
CA GLU A 164 -2.77 -14.33 -15.84
C GLU A 164 -4.14 -13.95 -15.29
N GLU A 165 -4.87 -13.16 -16.10
CA GLU A 165 -6.21 -12.70 -15.76
C GLU A 165 -7.17 -13.88 -15.53
N GLY A 166 -7.98 -13.76 -14.49
CA GLY A 166 -8.88 -14.82 -14.04
C GLY A 166 -8.23 -15.90 -13.16
N ARG A 167 -6.89 -15.97 -13.15
CA ARG A 167 -6.14 -17.00 -12.40
C ARG A 167 -5.33 -16.42 -11.22
N ASN A 168 -4.55 -15.37 -11.43
CA ASN A 168 -3.76 -14.73 -10.38
C ASN A 168 -3.96 -13.21 -10.29
N VAL A 169 -4.74 -12.67 -11.22
CA VAL A 169 -5.29 -11.31 -11.20
C VAL A 169 -6.77 -11.43 -11.57
N ALA A 170 -7.64 -10.70 -10.87
CA ALA A 170 -9.07 -10.76 -11.10
C ALA A 170 -9.46 -10.26 -12.50
N SER A 171 -10.29 -11.04 -13.21
CA SER A 171 -10.98 -10.53 -14.39
C SER A 171 -12.06 -9.51 -14.03
N TYR A 172 -12.58 -8.80 -15.03
CA TYR A 172 -13.66 -7.85 -14.81
C TYR A 172 -14.91 -8.55 -14.24
N GLU A 173 -15.27 -9.71 -14.80
CA GLU A 173 -16.44 -10.50 -14.40
C GLU A 173 -16.30 -10.99 -12.96
N GLN A 174 -15.12 -11.45 -12.59
CA GLN A 174 -14.83 -11.88 -11.20
C GLN A 174 -14.95 -10.71 -10.23
N LYS A 175 -14.46 -9.51 -10.59
CA LYS A 175 -14.65 -8.30 -9.77
C LYS A 175 -16.14 -7.97 -9.62
N GLN A 176 -16.93 -8.04 -10.70
CA GLN A 176 -18.36 -7.80 -10.65
C GLN A 176 -19.09 -8.81 -9.75
N GLU A 177 -18.70 -10.08 -9.81
CA GLU A 177 -19.28 -11.12 -8.97
C GLU A 177 -18.96 -10.91 -7.48
N MET A 178 -17.69 -10.64 -7.15
CA MET A 178 -17.24 -10.41 -5.76
C MET A 178 -17.83 -9.13 -5.16
N MET A 179 -18.09 -8.11 -5.98
CA MET A 179 -18.52 -6.77 -5.58
C MET A 179 -19.96 -6.46 -6.03
N ARG A 180 -20.89 -7.41 -5.90
CA ARG A 180 -22.29 -7.25 -6.32
C ARG A 180 -22.91 -5.96 -5.79
N GLY A 181 -23.52 -5.17 -6.69
CA GLY A 181 -24.11 -3.88 -6.37
C GLY A 181 -23.16 -2.69 -6.47
N VAL A 182 -21.87 -2.91 -6.75
CA VAL A 182 -20.91 -1.88 -7.11
C VAL A 182 -20.81 -1.81 -8.63
N SER A 183 -21.05 -0.65 -9.20
CA SER A 183 -20.86 -0.42 -10.63
C SER A 183 -19.37 -0.28 -10.95
N SER A 184 -18.85 -1.02 -11.93
CA SER A 184 -17.44 -1.01 -12.34
C SER A 184 -16.44 -1.11 -11.17
N PRO A 185 -16.46 -2.21 -10.39
CA PRO A 185 -15.61 -2.33 -9.21
C PRO A 185 -14.13 -2.33 -9.56
N GLN A 186 -13.38 -1.51 -8.85
CA GLN A 186 -11.93 -1.38 -9.03
C GLN A 186 -11.16 -2.28 -8.07
N VAL A 187 -11.73 -2.52 -6.89
CA VAL A 187 -11.17 -3.39 -5.85
C VAL A 187 -12.20 -4.45 -5.43
N TYR A 188 -11.74 -5.47 -4.75
CA TYR A 188 -12.51 -6.62 -4.28
C TYR A 188 -11.94 -7.10 -2.92
N PRO A 189 -12.60 -8.06 -2.21
CA PRO A 189 -12.08 -8.56 -0.94
C PRO A 189 -10.65 -9.08 -1.05
N ILE A 190 -9.81 -8.73 -0.07
CA ILE A 190 -8.38 -9.12 -0.04
C ILE A 190 -8.18 -10.63 -0.09
N GLY A 191 -7.03 -11.06 -0.61
CA GLY A 191 -6.57 -12.46 -0.51
C GLY A 191 -7.33 -13.46 -1.38
N LYS A 192 -8.04 -13.03 -2.41
CA LYS A 192 -8.84 -13.92 -3.29
C LYS A 192 -8.00 -14.67 -4.32
N PHE A 193 -6.82 -14.19 -4.63
CA PHE A 193 -5.90 -14.79 -5.61
C PHE A 193 -4.61 -15.26 -4.94
N PRO A 194 -3.86 -16.18 -5.55
CA PRO A 194 -2.63 -16.71 -4.97
C PRO A 194 -1.61 -15.62 -4.66
N PRO A 195 -0.94 -15.67 -3.48
CA PRO A 195 0.08 -14.71 -3.10
C PRO A 195 1.36 -14.89 -3.94
N ASN A 196 2.24 -13.89 -3.89
CA ASN A 196 3.59 -14.06 -4.40
C ASN A 196 4.38 -15.08 -3.55
N PRO A 197 5.59 -15.53 -3.98
CA PRO A 197 6.38 -16.53 -3.24
C PRO A 197 6.78 -16.15 -1.80
N LEU A 198 6.63 -14.89 -1.38
CA LEU A 198 6.80 -14.48 0.03
C LEU A 198 5.51 -14.61 0.85
N GLY A 199 4.37 -14.94 0.23
CA GLY A 199 3.08 -14.98 0.92
C GLY A 199 2.36 -13.63 0.96
N LEU A 200 2.74 -12.66 0.10
CA LEU A 200 2.11 -11.34 -0.01
C LEU A 200 1.00 -11.37 -1.06
N TYR A 201 -0.18 -10.96 -0.66
CA TYR A 201 -1.38 -10.91 -1.50
C TYR A 201 -1.57 -9.55 -2.15
N ASP A 202 -2.23 -9.53 -3.30
CA ASP A 202 -2.72 -8.32 -3.96
C ASP A 202 -1.61 -7.29 -4.29
N MET A 203 -0.37 -7.76 -4.55
CA MET A 203 0.76 -6.89 -4.89
C MET A 203 0.75 -6.43 -6.36
N ALA A 204 0.09 -7.18 -7.25
CA ALA A 204 -0.05 -6.85 -8.68
C ALA A 204 -1.48 -6.48 -9.06
N SER A 205 -2.36 -6.23 -8.07
CA SER A 205 -3.80 -6.03 -8.32
C SER A 205 -4.50 -5.42 -7.10
N ASN A 206 -5.83 -5.29 -7.21
CA ASN A 206 -6.70 -4.89 -6.08
C ASN A 206 -6.41 -3.49 -5.54
N GLY A 207 -6.24 -2.52 -6.45
CA GLY A 207 -5.88 -1.15 -6.14
C GLY A 207 -4.39 -0.97 -5.84
N THR A 208 -3.99 0.26 -5.61
CA THR A 208 -2.60 0.63 -5.29
C THR A 208 -2.30 0.47 -3.80
N ASP A 209 -1.00 0.50 -3.48
CA ASP A 209 -0.49 0.77 -2.14
C ASP A 209 0.20 2.13 -2.11
N TRP A 210 -0.20 2.98 -1.17
CA TRP A 210 0.58 4.15 -0.80
C TRP A 210 1.92 3.72 -0.21
N VAL A 211 2.98 4.40 -0.63
CA VAL A 211 4.31 4.25 -0.01
C VAL A 211 4.77 5.58 0.61
N ASN A 212 5.84 5.53 1.38
CA ASN A 212 6.28 6.70 2.18
C ASN A 212 6.89 7.81 1.33
N ASP A 213 7.45 7.45 0.18
CA ASP A 213 8.32 8.28 -0.64
C ASP A 213 7.57 9.40 -1.36
N TRP A 214 8.18 10.59 -1.39
CA TRP A 214 7.83 11.61 -2.35
C TRP A 214 8.24 11.17 -3.75
N PHE A 215 7.44 11.53 -4.75
CA PHE A 215 7.75 11.23 -6.14
C PHE A 215 8.71 12.25 -6.73
N SER A 216 9.69 11.76 -7.48
CA SER A 216 10.49 12.53 -8.41
C SER A 216 10.87 11.64 -9.60
N GLU A 217 10.78 12.17 -10.81
CA GLU A 217 11.12 11.44 -12.05
C GLU A 217 12.59 11.05 -12.08
N ASN A 218 13.46 11.93 -11.58
CA ASN A 218 14.91 11.75 -11.66
C ASN A 218 15.51 11.09 -10.40
N TYR A 219 14.69 10.70 -9.42
CA TYR A 219 15.21 10.18 -8.15
C TYR A 219 16.07 8.93 -8.33
N TYR A 220 15.67 8.02 -9.22
CA TYR A 220 16.37 6.75 -9.42
C TYR A 220 17.81 6.93 -9.93
N ALA A 221 18.09 8.01 -10.68
CA ALA A 221 19.43 8.35 -11.15
C ALA A 221 20.38 8.81 -10.02
N HIS A 222 19.83 9.23 -8.88
CA HIS A 222 20.58 9.81 -7.75
C HIS A 222 20.23 9.15 -6.41
N SER A 223 19.49 8.05 -6.46
CA SER A 223 19.04 7.33 -5.25
C SER A 223 20.24 6.82 -4.43
N PRO A 224 20.27 7.03 -3.11
CA PRO A 224 21.27 6.39 -2.27
C PRO A 224 21.11 4.88 -2.35
N ARG A 225 22.24 4.16 -2.36
CA ARG A 225 22.25 2.70 -2.44
C ARG A 225 21.57 2.05 -1.23
N LYS A 226 21.80 2.56 -0.01
CA LYS A 226 21.32 1.93 1.23
C LYS A 226 20.01 2.57 1.72
N ASN A 227 18.96 1.74 1.86
CA ASN A 227 17.67 2.10 2.43
C ASN A 227 17.08 3.42 1.86
N PRO A 228 16.95 3.59 0.53
CA PRO A 228 16.42 4.82 -0.05
C PRO A 228 14.98 5.08 0.43
N ARG A 229 14.64 6.36 0.58
CA ARG A 229 13.36 6.84 1.12
C ARG A 229 12.66 7.88 0.25
N GLY A 230 13.11 8.02 -1.02
CA GLY A 230 12.65 9.09 -1.89
C GLY A 230 13.29 10.45 -1.55
N PRO A 231 12.93 11.50 -2.28
CA PRO A 231 13.30 12.87 -1.96
C PRO A 231 12.78 13.28 -0.58
N GLU A 232 13.44 14.26 0.06
CA GLU A 232 13.00 14.79 1.37
C GLU A 232 11.66 15.51 1.27
N THR A 233 11.40 16.18 0.16
CA THR A 233 10.18 16.95 -0.11
C THR A 233 9.65 16.68 -1.50
N GLY A 234 8.39 17.01 -1.74
CA GLY A 234 7.72 16.88 -3.02
C GLY A 234 6.27 17.35 -2.96
N THR A 235 5.59 17.28 -4.08
CA THR A 235 4.16 17.63 -4.21
C THR A 235 3.26 16.41 -4.35
N GLU A 236 3.84 15.28 -4.77
CA GLU A 236 3.13 14.04 -5.02
C GLU A 236 3.83 12.88 -4.31
N LYS A 237 3.04 11.92 -3.84
CA LYS A 237 3.51 10.67 -3.22
C LYS A 237 3.49 9.54 -4.24
N VAL A 238 4.41 8.58 -4.07
CA VAL A 238 4.44 7.38 -4.90
C VAL A 238 3.33 6.42 -4.49
N ARG A 239 2.71 5.78 -5.48
CA ARG A 239 1.81 4.63 -5.33
C ARG A 239 2.30 3.49 -6.20
N ARG A 240 2.08 2.26 -5.73
CA ARG A 240 2.55 1.04 -6.38
C ARG A 240 1.42 0.00 -6.49
N GLY A 241 1.54 -0.91 -7.48
CA GLY A 241 0.75 -2.14 -7.51
C GLY A 241 -0.65 -2.05 -8.11
N ILE A 242 -0.95 -1.05 -8.92
CA ILE A 242 -2.24 -1.01 -9.62
C ILE A 242 -2.27 -2.03 -10.76
N ALA A 243 -3.43 -2.65 -10.98
CA ALA A 243 -3.73 -3.42 -12.18
C ALA A 243 -5.05 -2.96 -12.79
N THR A 244 -4.98 -1.97 -13.65
CA THR A 244 -6.04 -1.71 -14.63
C THR A 244 -5.83 -2.52 -15.90
N ASP A 245 -4.58 -2.90 -16.17
CA ASP A 245 -4.14 -3.70 -17.30
C ASP A 245 -2.77 -4.37 -16.99
N TYR A 246 -2.26 -5.16 -17.92
CA TYR A 246 -0.98 -5.86 -17.75
C TYR A 246 0.24 -4.92 -17.64
N VAL A 247 0.18 -3.70 -18.19
CA VAL A 247 1.28 -2.72 -18.11
C VAL A 247 1.34 -2.11 -16.71
N THR A 248 0.20 -1.69 -16.19
CA THR A 248 0.12 -1.05 -14.87
C THR A 248 0.30 -2.05 -13.72
N ALA A 249 0.11 -3.37 -13.98
CA ALA A 249 0.38 -4.44 -13.04
C ALA A 249 1.87 -4.77 -12.85
N LEU A 250 2.77 -4.21 -13.70
CA LEU A 250 4.21 -4.41 -13.58
C LEU A 250 4.72 -3.96 -12.20
N ALA A 251 5.52 -4.80 -11.57
CA ALA A 251 6.07 -4.52 -10.24
C ALA A 251 6.97 -3.26 -10.21
N MET A 252 7.50 -2.85 -11.36
CA MET A 252 8.32 -1.64 -11.51
C MET A 252 7.52 -0.40 -11.88
N TYR A 253 6.23 -0.53 -12.23
CA TYR A 253 5.39 0.60 -12.60
C TYR A 253 5.16 1.53 -11.40
N ARG A 254 5.43 2.81 -11.59
CA ARG A 254 5.28 3.85 -10.56
C ARG A 254 4.09 4.73 -10.91
N GLN A 255 3.32 5.07 -9.91
CA GLN A 255 2.29 6.09 -10.00
C GLN A 255 2.54 7.20 -8.99
N LYS A 256 1.94 8.34 -9.22
CA LYS A 256 2.06 9.51 -8.36
C LYS A 256 0.70 10.16 -8.14
N GLN A 257 0.50 10.70 -6.95
CA GLN A 257 -0.69 11.46 -6.61
C GLN A 257 -0.39 12.40 -5.45
N ALA A 258 -1.06 13.56 -5.41
CA ALA A 258 -1.01 14.44 -4.26
C ALA A 258 -1.41 13.70 -2.98
N PRO A 259 -0.72 13.93 -1.83
CA PRO A 259 -0.98 13.23 -0.57
C PRO A 259 -2.39 13.44 -0.03
N GLN A 260 -2.99 14.57 -0.37
CA GLN A 260 -4.38 14.94 -0.09
C GLN A 260 -4.91 15.70 -1.29
N VAL A 261 -6.09 15.32 -1.77
CA VAL A 261 -6.81 16.04 -2.82
C VAL A 261 -8.07 16.61 -2.19
N LYS A 262 -8.33 17.89 -2.40
CA LYS A 262 -9.58 18.49 -1.94
C LYS A 262 -10.74 17.82 -2.64
N PRO A 263 -11.80 17.42 -1.92
CA PRO A 263 -13.00 16.93 -2.56
C PRO A 263 -13.50 17.98 -3.58
N SER A 264 -13.86 17.55 -4.75
CA SER A 264 -14.49 18.38 -5.76
C SER A 264 -15.92 17.91 -6.00
N THR A 265 -16.82 18.82 -6.31
CA THR A 265 -18.20 18.52 -6.66
C THR A 265 -18.35 18.65 -8.17
N LEU A 266 -18.86 17.63 -8.81
CA LEU A 266 -19.24 17.65 -10.22
C LEU A 266 -20.56 18.45 -10.40
N ASP A 267 -20.87 18.82 -11.64
CA ASP A 267 -22.08 19.58 -11.99
C ASP A 267 -23.39 18.86 -11.59
N ASP A 268 -23.37 17.54 -11.48
CA ASP A 268 -24.47 16.70 -11.00
C ASP A 268 -24.57 16.58 -9.46
N GLY A 269 -23.73 17.30 -8.74
CA GLY A 269 -23.64 17.25 -7.27
C GLY A 269 -22.84 16.07 -6.72
N THR A 270 -22.21 15.26 -7.58
CA THR A 270 -21.36 14.15 -7.14
C THR A 270 -20.06 14.68 -6.51
N ILE A 271 -19.76 14.27 -5.30
CA ILE A 271 -18.50 14.61 -4.63
C ILE A 271 -17.45 13.57 -5.04
N ILE A 272 -16.38 14.03 -5.67
CA ILE A 272 -15.18 13.23 -5.93
C ILE A 272 -14.26 13.39 -4.73
N SER A 273 -14.00 12.30 -4.04
CA SER A 273 -13.10 12.23 -2.89
C SER A 273 -11.73 11.69 -3.32
N ASP A 274 -10.66 12.13 -2.64
CA ASP A 274 -9.33 11.50 -2.71
C ASP A 274 -9.27 10.10 -2.06
N ARG A 275 -10.38 9.71 -1.42
CA ARG A 275 -10.55 8.40 -0.77
C ARG A 275 -11.12 7.36 -1.72
N HIS A 276 -10.66 7.38 -2.97
CA HIS A 276 -11.08 6.39 -3.95
C HIS A 276 -10.66 4.97 -3.51
N PRO A 277 -11.51 3.94 -3.68
CA PRO A 277 -11.20 2.56 -3.25
C PRO A 277 -9.86 2.01 -3.78
N ASN A 278 -9.38 2.50 -4.93
CA ASN A 278 -8.06 2.15 -5.47
C ASN A 278 -6.87 2.65 -4.63
N ASN A 279 -7.08 3.58 -3.70
CA ASN A 279 -6.02 4.21 -2.91
C ASN A 279 -5.81 3.45 -1.60
N GLY A 280 -5.46 2.18 -1.70
CA GLY A 280 -5.17 1.33 -0.56
C GLY A 280 -3.76 1.53 0.01
N PHE A 281 -3.45 0.74 1.03
CA PHE A 281 -2.13 0.71 1.65
C PHE A 281 -1.90 -0.57 2.46
N ARG A 282 -0.66 -0.82 2.81
CA ARG A 282 -0.21 -1.80 3.81
C ARG A 282 0.90 -1.22 4.66
N CYS A 283 1.09 -1.73 5.88
CA CYS A 283 2.15 -1.25 6.76
C CYS A 283 3.39 -2.15 6.72
N VAL A 284 4.53 -1.60 7.13
CA VAL A 284 5.76 -2.34 7.45
C VAL A 284 6.12 -2.15 8.92
N VAL A 285 6.92 -3.08 9.43
CA VAL A 285 7.64 -2.93 10.70
C VAL A 285 9.13 -2.91 10.38
N ASN A 286 9.78 -1.80 10.65
CA ASN A 286 11.21 -1.58 10.41
C ASN A 286 12.05 -2.20 11.52
N SER A 287 12.05 -3.55 11.61
CA SER A 287 12.81 -4.33 12.59
C SER A 287 13.74 -5.30 11.87
N PRO A 288 15.01 -5.42 12.33
CA PRO A 288 15.95 -6.37 11.76
C PRO A 288 15.59 -7.82 12.06
N SER A 289 14.72 -8.05 13.03
CA SER A 289 14.28 -9.36 13.49
C SER A 289 12.80 -9.59 13.18
N LYS A 290 12.43 -10.86 13.01
CA LYS A 290 11.02 -11.26 12.85
C LYS A 290 10.20 -10.83 14.09
N VAL A 291 9.09 -10.18 13.85
CA VAL A 291 8.09 -9.89 14.91
C VAL A 291 7.38 -11.19 15.25
N LEU A 292 7.30 -11.50 16.53
CA LEU A 292 6.51 -12.64 17.02
C LEU A 292 5.04 -12.19 17.18
N PRO A 293 4.07 -13.09 16.92
CA PRO A 293 2.64 -12.82 17.08
C PRO A 293 2.22 -12.35 18.45
#